data_989168fcba0a1c5c59170667cbb27d63
#
_entry.id   989168fcba0a1c5c59170667cbb27d63
#
_cell.length_a   1.000
_cell.length_b   1.000
_cell.length_c   1.000
_cell.angle_alpha   90.00
_cell.angle_beta   90.00
_cell.angle_gamma   90.00
#
_symmetry.space_group_name_H-M   'P 1'
#
loop_
_entity.id
_entity.type
_entity.pdbx_description
1 polymer ?
#
loop_
_entity_poly.entity_id
_entity_poly.type
_entity_poly.pdbx_seq_one_letter_code
_entity_poly.pdbx_strand_id
1 'polypeptide(L)'
;MKFDVVTLFPELIMDSVNYGITRRALKDKKISLKTYNPRLFSNRKGGQIDDHPFGGGPGMLMQAEPVIQALKEAKKNSSNPYTIYMTPQGKPFNQSTAIEFSKKEHLVILCGRYEGVDQRIIDTEIDEESSVGDFVLSGGEIPSLVLIDCLLYTSDAADDT
;
A
#
# COMPACT_ATOMS: atom_id res chain seq x y z
N MET A 1 11.41 -10.69 2.72
CA MET A 1 10.28 -9.82 3.01
C MET A 1 9.40 -9.69 1.78
N LYS A 2 8.09 -9.72 1.97
CA LYS A 2 7.12 -9.58 0.87
C LYS A 2 6.41 -8.23 0.97
N PHE A 3 6.31 -7.55 -0.15
CA PHE A 3 5.51 -6.33 -0.29
C PHE A 3 4.42 -6.58 -1.32
N ASP A 4 3.17 -6.42 -0.92
CA ASP A 4 2.04 -6.44 -1.82
C ASP A 4 1.34 -5.09 -1.75
N VAL A 5 1.27 -4.39 -2.87
CA VAL A 5 0.77 -3.02 -2.94
C VAL A 5 -0.55 -2.98 -3.69
N VAL A 6 -1.61 -2.56 -3.00
CA VAL A 6 -2.93 -2.37 -3.60
C VAL A 6 -3.00 -0.94 -4.09
N THR A 7 -3.06 -0.76 -5.40
CA THR A 7 -2.93 0.55 -6.05
C THR A 7 -3.70 0.60 -7.37
N LEU A 8 -4.23 1.77 -7.70
CA LEU A 8 -4.83 2.03 -9.03
C LEU A 8 -3.77 2.28 -10.11
N PHE A 9 -2.50 2.44 -9.71
CA PHE A 9 -1.40 2.78 -10.62
C PHE A 9 -0.22 1.82 -10.44
N PRO A 10 -0.41 0.54 -10.82
CA PRO A 10 0.65 -0.46 -10.62
C PRO A 10 1.95 -0.10 -11.35
N GLU A 11 1.89 0.55 -12.51
CA GLU A 11 3.08 0.93 -13.27
C GLU A 11 3.93 1.95 -12.51
N LEU A 12 3.30 2.89 -11.79
CA LEU A 12 4.01 3.86 -10.98
C LEU A 12 4.88 3.17 -9.94
N ILE A 13 4.32 2.16 -9.28
CA ILE A 13 5.05 1.38 -8.28
C ILE A 13 6.16 0.56 -8.94
N MET A 14 5.83 -0.22 -9.96
CA MET A 14 6.79 -1.16 -10.56
C MET A 14 7.94 -0.44 -11.28
N ASP A 15 7.65 0.67 -11.95
CA ASP A 15 8.71 1.45 -12.61
C ASP A 15 9.63 2.11 -11.59
N SER A 16 9.07 2.63 -10.50
CA SER A 16 9.85 3.32 -9.46
C SER A 16 10.80 2.40 -8.72
N VAL A 17 10.45 1.13 -8.55
CA VAL A 17 11.31 0.16 -7.84
C VAL A 17 12.34 -0.51 -8.76
N ASN A 18 12.34 -0.20 -10.04
CA ASN A 18 13.25 -0.79 -11.03
C ASN A 18 14.59 -0.07 -11.13
N TYR A 19 15.06 0.51 -10.03
CA TYR A 19 16.32 1.27 -9.98
C TYR A 19 17.04 1.03 -8.66
N GLY A 20 18.36 1.12 -8.71
CA GLY A 20 19.21 1.13 -7.52
C GLY A 20 19.04 -0.10 -6.62
N ILE A 21 18.99 0.17 -5.31
CA ILE A 21 18.94 -0.85 -4.27
C ILE A 21 17.68 -1.72 -4.35
N THR A 22 16.55 -1.12 -4.70
CA THR A 22 15.27 -1.84 -4.82
C THR A 22 15.34 -2.86 -5.95
N ARG A 23 15.84 -2.45 -7.12
CA ARG A 23 16.02 -3.35 -8.25
C ARG A 23 16.91 -4.53 -7.89
N ARG A 24 18.01 -4.25 -7.21
CA ARG A 24 18.97 -5.29 -6.82
C ARG A 24 18.32 -6.28 -5.85
N ALA A 25 17.61 -5.79 -4.84
CA ALA A 25 16.94 -6.64 -3.87
C ALA A 25 15.90 -7.55 -4.53
N LEU A 26 15.17 -7.03 -5.52
CA LEU A 26 14.19 -7.83 -6.29
C LEU A 26 14.89 -8.89 -7.14
N LYS A 27 15.96 -8.51 -7.85
CA LYS A 27 16.73 -9.43 -8.70
C LYS A 27 17.34 -10.57 -7.88
N ASP A 28 17.87 -10.24 -6.71
CA ASP A 28 18.52 -11.23 -5.83
C ASP A 28 17.50 -12.00 -4.99
N LYS A 29 16.20 -11.76 -5.19
CA LYS A 29 15.10 -12.42 -4.50
C LYS A 29 15.12 -12.25 -2.98
N LYS A 30 15.70 -11.17 -2.51
CA LYS A 30 15.70 -10.82 -1.08
C LYS A 30 14.36 -10.25 -0.67
N ILE A 31 13.66 -9.65 -1.61
CA ILE A 31 12.29 -9.20 -1.44
C ILE A 31 11.46 -9.69 -2.61
N SER A 32 10.15 -9.76 -2.42
CA SER A 32 9.18 -9.86 -3.51
C SER A 32 8.27 -8.64 -3.45
N LEU A 33 7.83 -8.18 -4.60
CA LEU A 33 6.90 -7.06 -4.70
C LEU A 33 5.90 -7.37 -5.79
N LYS A 34 4.60 -7.32 -5.41
CA LYS A 34 3.49 -7.50 -6.34
C LYS A 34 2.52 -6.35 -6.18
N THR A 35 1.81 -6.04 -7.23
CA THR A 35 0.77 -5.01 -7.23
C THR A 35 -0.59 -5.64 -7.51
N TYR A 36 -1.62 -5.05 -6.90
CA TYR A 36 -3.00 -5.49 -7.06
C TYR A 36 -3.84 -4.26 -7.39
N ASN A 37 -4.46 -4.26 -8.56
CA ASN A 37 -5.26 -3.13 -9.02
C ASN A 37 -6.73 -3.38 -8.70
N PRO A 38 -7.35 -2.60 -7.80
CA PRO A 38 -8.76 -2.78 -7.44
C PRO A 38 -9.72 -2.71 -8.63
N ARG A 39 -9.33 -2.01 -9.72
CA ARG A 39 -10.18 -1.95 -10.92
C ARG A 39 -10.47 -3.32 -11.53
N LEU A 40 -9.56 -4.28 -11.34
CA LEU A 40 -9.73 -5.65 -11.83
C LEU A 40 -10.76 -6.44 -11.02
N PHE A 41 -11.14 -5.93 -9.86
CA PHE A 41 -12.14 -6.54 -8.99
C PHE A 41 -13.47 -5.78 -9.01
N SER A 42 -13.58 -4.73 -9.81
CA SER A 42 -14.80 -3.93 -9.92
C SER A 42 -15.79 -4.60 -10.84
N ASN A 43 -17.08 -4.61 -10.44
CA ASN A 43 -18.19 -5.09 -11.27
C ASN A 43 -18.74 -3.99 -12.17
N ARG A 44 -18.22 -2.78 -12.05
CA ARG A 44 -18.71 -1.65 -12.82
C ARG A 44 -18.03 -1.56 -14.18
N LYS A 45 -18.76 -0.98 -15.16
CA LYS A 45 -18.27 -0.77 -16.50
C LYS A 45 -16.97 0.06 -16.48
N GLY A 46 -15.96 -0.38 -17.22
CA GLY A 46 -14.69 0.32 -17.30
C GLY A 46 -13.83 0.24 -16.03
N GLY A 47 -14.20 -0.63 -15.09
CA GLY A 47 -13.43 -0.78 -13.84
C GLY A 47 -13.59 0.41 -12.91
N GLN A 48 -14.72 1.08 -12.94
CA GLN A 48 -14.99 2.24 -12.08
C GLN A 48 -14.83 1.83 -10.61
N ILE A 49 -14.12 2.64 -9.85
CA ILE A 49 -13.72 2.33 -8.47
C ILE A 49 -14.19 3.40 -7.47
N ASP A 50 -14.48 4.61 -7.94
CA ASP A 50 -14.87 5.71 -7.08
C ASP A 50 -16.39 5.77 -6.90
N ASP A 51 -16.84 6.24 -5.74
CA ASP A 51 -18.24 6.38 -5.41
C ASP A 51 -18.42 7.51 -4.39
N HIS A 52 -19.66 7.92 -4.19
CA HIS A 52 -20.00 8.90 -3.15
C HIS A 52 -19.82 8.29 -1.76
N PRO A 53 -19.50 9.11 -0.74
CA PRO A 53 -19.44 8.61 0.63
C PRO A 53 -20.76 7.99 1.07
N PHE A 54 -20.67 6.93 1.86
CA PHE A 54 -21.84 6.30 2.45
C PHE A 54 -22.57 7.31 3.34
N GLY A 55 -23.89 7.44 3.16
CA GLY A 55 -24.70 8.41 3.89
C GLY A 55 -24.69 9.80 3.29
N GLY A 56 -24.06 9.99 2.13
CA GLY A 56 -23.96 11.28 1.46
C GLY A 56 -22.74 12.08 1.90
N GLY A 57 -22.63 13.28 1.41
CA GLY A 57 -21.51 14.17 1.68
C GLY A 57 -20.74 14.50 0.43
N PRO A 58 -19.83 15.50 0.46
CA PRO A 58 -19.06 15.92 -0.69
C PRO A 58 -17.91 14.96 -0.99
N GLY A 59 -17.42 15.03 -2.21
CA GLY A 59 -16.26 14.28 -2.66
C GLY A 59 -16.57 12.85 -3.09
N MET A 60 -15.53 12.14 -3.52
CA MET A 60 -15.61 10.77 -3.98
C MET A 60 -14.64 9.92 -3.16
N LEU A 61 -15.04 8.69 -2.85
CA LEU A 61 -14.21 7.73 -2.13
C LEU A 61 -13.95 6.52 -3.00
N MET A 62 -12.88 5.80 -2.71
CA MET A 62 -12.66 4.48 -3.30
C MET A 62 -13.71 3.50 -2.75
N GLN A 63 -14.35 2.80 -3.67
CA GLN A 63 -15.42 1.86 -3.37
C GLN A 63 -14.90 0.68 -2.54
N ALA A 64 -15.67 0.29 -1.51
CA ALA A 64 -15.22 -0.71 -0.55
C ALA A 64 -14.98 -2.10 -1.18
N GLU A 65 -15.96 -2.62 -1.90
CA GLU A 65 -15.91 -4.03 -2.34
C GLU A 65 -14.70 -4.37 -3.20
N PRO A 66 -14.37 -3.64 -4.29
CA PRO A 66 -13.21 -4.00 -5.10
C PRO A 66 -11.90 -3.88 -4.32
N VAL A 67 -11.77 -2.87 -3.44
CA VAL A 67 -10.57 -2.69 -2.62
C VAL A 67 -10.42 -3.83 -1.63
N ILE A 68 -11.52 -4.22 -0.97
CA ILE A 68 -11.50 -5.35 -0.03
C ILE A 68 -11.09 -6.63 -0.75
N GLN A 69 -11.62 -6.89 -1.94
CA GLN A 69 -11.26 -8.08 -2.71
C GLN A 69 -9.78 -8.08 -3.09
N ALA A 70 -9.25 -6.95 -3.51
CA ALA A 70 -7.82 -6.81 -3.83
C ALA A 70 -6.95 -7.05 -2.59
N LEU A 71 -7.33 -6.48 -1.45
CA LEU A 71 -6.61 -6.69 -0.18
C LEU A 71 -6.64 -8.16 0.23
N LYS A 72 -7.79 -8.82 0.13
CA LYS A 72 -7.90 -10.23 0.47
C LYS A 72 -7.03 -11.10 -0.43
N GLU A 73 -6.97 -10.78 -1.71
CA GLU A 73 -6.10 -11.51 -2.63
C GLU A 73 -4.63 -11.35 -2.27
N ALA A 74 -4.21 -10.12 -1.94
CA ALA A 74 -2.85 -9.85 -1.51
C ALA A 74 -2.50 -10.58 -0.21
N LYS A 75 -3.43 -10.64 0.74
CA LYS A 75 -3.21 -11.29 2.04
C LYS A 75 -3.01 -12.79 1.94
N LYS A 76 -3.43 -13.42 0.86
CA LYS A 76 -3.27 -14.87 0.67
C LYS A 76 -1.81 -15.29 0.49
N ASN A 77 -0.91 -14.36 0.24
CA ASN A 77 0.50 -14.67 -0.07
C ASN A 77 1.32 -15.04 1.16
N SER A 78 0.77 -14.96 2.36
CA SER A 78 1.42 -15.45 3.58
C SER A 78 0.38 -15.75 4.65
N SER A 79 0.82 -16.40 5.72
CA SER A 79 -0.02 -16.69 6.89
C SER A 79 -0.08 -15.51 7.87
N ASN A 80 0.76 -14.49 7.67
CA ASN A 80 0.91 -13.42 8.65
C ASN A 80 1.05 -12.04 7.99
N PRO A 81 0.07 -11.62 7.18
CA PRO A 81 0.12 -10.31 6.54
C PRO A 81 -0.16 -9.18 7.54
N TYR A 82 0.56 -8.09 7.42
CA TYR A 82 0.30 -6.86 8.17
C TYR A 82 -0.09 -5.77 7.19
N THR A 83 -1.30 -5.24 7.33
CA THR A 83 -1.89 -4.34 6.34
C THR A 83 -1.83 -2.89 6.80
N ILE A 84 -1.20 -2.06 5.98
CA ILE A 84 -0.97 -0.64 6.26
C ILE A 84 -1.71 0.21 5.24
N TYR A 85 -2.45 1.20 5.72
CA TYR A 85 -3.04 2.22 4.87
C TYR A 85 -2.22 3.50 5.00
N MET A 86 -1.71 4.00 3.86
CA MET A 86 -0.94 5.25 3.83
C MET A 86 -1.90 6.43 3.77
N THR A 87 -1.90 7.25 4.82
CA THR A 87 -2.81 8.39 4.95
C THR A 87 -2.15 9.49 5.79
N PRO A 88 -2.38 10.79 5.45
CA PRO A 88 -1.86 11.89 6.28
C PRO A 88 -2.36 11.87 7.72
N GLN A 89 -3.48 11.21 7.99
CA GLN A 89 -4.09 11.13 9.33
C GLN A 89 -3.54 9.97 10.16
N GLY A 90 -2.66 9.15 9.59
CA GLY A 90 -2.09 8.01 10.28
C GLY A 90 -1.01 8.40 11.30
N LYS A 91 -0.52 7.39 12.01
CA LYS A 91 0.62 7.57 12.92
C LYS A 91 1.85 8.01 12.12
N PRO A 92 2.65 8.93 12.64
CA PRO A 92 3.89 9.33 11.95
C PRO A 92 4.82 8.14 11.73
N PHE A 93 5.24 7.96 10.48
CA PHE A 93 6.25 6.98 10.12
C PHE A 93 7.62 7.60 10.37
N ASN A 94 8.43 6.95 11.18
CA ASN A 94 9.78 7.39 11.52
C ASN A 94 10.73 6.18 11.51
N GLN A 95 12.00 6.40 11.81
CA GLN A 95 13.01 5.35 11.79
C GLN A 95 12.68 4.22 12.78
N SER A 96 12.13 4.57 13.93
CA SER A 96 11.71 3.57 14.92
C SER A 96 10.61 2.64 14.37
N THR A 97 9.62 3.21 13.68
CA THR A 97 8.56 2.46 13.02
C THR A 97 9.12 1.61 11.89
N ALA A 98 10.08 2.14 11.14
CA ALA A 98 10.74 1.39 10.07
C ALA A 98 11.44 0.13 10.61
N ILE A 99 12.08 0.23 11.75
CA ILE A 99 12.72 -0.92 12.39
C ILE A 99 11.68 -1.98 12.76
N GLU A 100 10.54 -1.57 13.31
CA GLU A 100 9.45 -2.50 13.63
C GLU A 100 8.89 -3.17 12.38
N PHE A 101 8.61 -2.39 11.33
CA PHE A 101 8.05 -2.95 10.09
C PHE A 101 9.05 -3.87 9.38
N SER A 102 10.34 -3.59 9.47
CA SER A 102 11.37 -4.40 8.82
C SER A 102 11.44 -5.82 9.37
N LYS A 103 10.91 -6.05 10.57
CA LYS A 103 10.85 -7.38 11.20
C LYS A 103 9.66 -8.21 10.74
N LYS A 104 8.74 -7.62 9.98
CA LYS A 104 7.56 -8.33 9.49
C LYS A 104 7.88 -9.06 8.20
N GLU A 105 7.34 -10.26 8.04
CA GLU A 105 7.55 -11.06 6.83
C GLU A 105 6.81 -10.49 5.63
N HIS A 106 5.63 -9.93 5.85
CA HIS A 106 4.72 -9.57 4.77
C HIS A 106 3.98 -8.29 5.11
N LEU A 107 4.16 -7.27 4.28
CA LEU A 107 3.42 -6.02 4.35
C LEU A 107 2.49 -5.91 3.15
N VAL A 108 1.21 -5.67 3.44
CA VAL A 108 0.22 -5.31 2.42
C VAL A 108 -0.04 -3.82 2.58
N ILE A 109 0.20 -3.04 1.53
CA ILE A 109 0.13 -1.59 1.59
C ILE A 109 -1.01 -1.11 0.70
N LEU A 110 -1.97 -0.41 1.30
CA LEU A 110 -3.08 0.18 0.56
C LEU A 110 -2.75 1.63 0.20
N CYS A 111 -2.80 1.93 -1.10
CA CYS A 111 -2.67 3.28 -1.64
C CYS A 111 -4.06 3.83 -1.93
N GLY A 112 -4.48 4.83 -1.16
CA GLY A 112 -5.75 5.50 -1.40
C GLY A 112 -5.64 6.55 -2.50
N ARG A 113 -6.78 6.94 -3.01
CA ARG A 113 -6.95 8.02 -3.98
C ARG A 113 -8.26 8.75 -3.69
N TYR A 114 -8.53 9.82 -4.44
CA TYR A 114 -9.72 10.67 -4.27
C TYR A 114 -9.71 11.31 -2.88
N GLU A 115 -10.87 11.39 -2.23
CA GLU A 115 -10.99 11.95 -0.86
C GLU A 115 -10.62 10.92 0.21
N GLY A 116 -10.23 9.71 -0.19
CA GLY A 116 -9.87 8.64 0.72
C GLY A 116 -10.53 7.32 0.33
N VAL A 117 -10.68 6.45 1.32
CA VAL A 117 -11.31 5.14 1.13
C VAL A 117 -12.55 5.03 2.01
N ASP A 118 -13.47 4.15 1.62
CA ASP A 118 -14.65 3.85 2.41
C ASP A 118 -14.22 3.36 3.80
N GLN A 119 -14.87 3.87 4.87
CA GLN A 119 -14.51 3.55 6.25
C GLN A 119 -14.57 2.03 6.54
N ARG A 120 -15.43 1.30 5.82
CA ARG A 120 -15.52 -0.16 6.01
C ARG A 120 -14.20 -0.87 5.69
N ILE A 121 -13.41 -0.34 4.76
CA ILE A 121 -12.09 -0.90 4.43
C ILE A 121 -11.17 -0.78 5.65
N ILE A 122 -11.15 0.41 6.26
CA ILE A 122 -10.30 0.67 7.43
C ILE A 122 -10.72 -0.23 8.59
N ASP A 123 -12.02 -0.32 8.85
CA ASP A 123 -12.55 -1.07 9.99
C ASP A 123 -12.31 -2.57 9.90
N THR A 124 -12.30 -3.13 8.68
CA THR A 124 -12.25 -4.59 8.49
C THR A 124 -10.92 -5.11 8.00
N GLU A 125 -10.12 -4.30 7.29
CA GLU A 125 -8.94 -4.82 6.58
C GLU A 125 -7.62 -4.22 7.01
N ILE A 126 -7.61 -3.06 7.67
CA ILE A 126 -6.38 -2.32 7.95
C ILE A 126 -5.91 -2.56 9.38
N ASP A 127 -4.64 -2.94 9.53
CA ASP A 127 -4.02 -3.11 10.84
C ASP A 127 -3.46 -1.79 11.38
N GLU A 128 -2.95 -0.94 10.50
CA GLU A 128 -2.36 0.32 10.92
C GLU A 128 -2.48 1.38 9.83
N GLU A 129 -2.78 2.61 10.23
CA GLU A 129 -2.72 3.78 9.36
C GLU A 129 -1.39 4.49 9.63
N SER A 130 -0.66 4.82 8.55
CA SER A 130 0.68 5.39 8.65
C SER A 130 0.81 6.62 7.76
N SER A 131 1.52 7.64 8.26
CA SER A 131 1.71 8.92 7.59
C SER A 131 3.20 9.22 7.39
N VAL A 132 3.56 9.67 6.18
CA VAL A 132 4.93 10.13 5.91
C VAL A 132 5.11 11.62 6.19
N GLY A 133 4.07 12.32 6.60
CA GLY A 133 4.14 13.73 6.92
C GLY A 133 2.77 14.38 7.00
N ASP A 134 2.73 15.56 7.59
CA ASP A 134 1.50 16.36 7.75
C ASP A 134 1.26 17.22 6.50
N PHE A 135 0.93 16.56 5.41
CA PHE A 135 0.62 17.19 4.13
C PHE A 135 -0.23 16.23 3.28
N VAL A 136 -0.99 16.80 2.36
CA VAL A 136 -1.90 16.03 1.49
C VAL A 136 -1.24 15.82 0.13
N LEU A 137 -1.21 14.56 -0.31
CA LEU A 137 -0.76 14.17 -1.63
C LEU A 137 -1.94 13.66 -2.46
N SER A 138 -1.73 13.51 -3.75
CA SER A 138 -2.78 13.04 -4.66
C SER A 138 -3.17 11.58 -4.42
N GLY A 139 -2.34 10.82 -3.73
CA GLY A 139 -2.60 9.42 -3.41
C GLY A 139 -1.52 8.82 -2.56
N GLY A 140 -1.67 7.54 -2.24
CA GLY A 140 -0.76 6.81 -1.35
C GLY A 140 0.45 6.17 -2.04
N GLU A 141 0.61 6.30 -3.36
CA GLU A 141 1.69 5.62 -4.08
C GLU A 141 3.06 6.16 -3.70
N ILE A 142 3.25 7.48 -3.69
CA ILE A 142 4.53 8.07 -3.31
C ILE A 142 4.88 7.76 -1.84
N PRO A 143 3.95 7.93 -0.88
CA PRO A 143 4.21 7.48 0.50
C PRO A 143 4.58 6.00 0.60
N SER A 144 3.95 5.13 -0.18
CA SER A 144 4.26 3.70 -0.19
C SER A 144 5.68 3.44 -0.67
N LEU A 145 6.14 4.19 -1.67
CA LEU A 145 7.51 4.10 -2.16
C LEU A 145 8.52 4.60 -1.12
N VAL A 146 8.19 5.66 -0.38
CA VAL A 146 9.01 6.14 0.74
C VAL A 146 9.16 5.02 1.77
N LEU A 147 8.07 4.37 2.13
CA LEU A 147 8.07 3.29 3.10
C LEU A 147 8.93 2.11 2.62
N ILE A 148 8.73 1.67 1.40
CA ILE A 148 9.48 0.54 0.82
C ILE A 148 10.97 0.85 0.78
N ASP A 149 11.35 2.03 0.28
CA ASP A 149 12.75 2.44 0.18
C ASP A 149 13.40 2.48 1.57
N CYS A 150 12.72 3.08 2.54
CA CYS A 150 13.20 3.16 3.91
C CYS A 150 13.39 1.77 4.52
N LEU A 151 12.42 0.87 4.34
CA LEU A 151 12.48 -0.48 4.90
C LEU A 151 13.60 -1.29 4.27
N LEU A 152 13.84 -1.15 2.99
CA LEU A 152 14.95 -1.82 2.32
C LEU A 152 16.29 -1.37 2.85
N TYR A 153 16.47 -0.07 3.06
CA TYR A 153 17.72 0.47 3.58
C TYR A 153 17.94 0.09 5.05
N THR A 154 16.87 -0.10 5.80
CA THR A 154 16.91 -0.46 7.22
C THR A 154 17.12 -1.97 7.43
N SER A 155 16.69 -2.79 6.47
CA SER A 155 16.71 -4.25 6.59
C SER A 155 18.02 -4.87 6.09
N ASP A 156 18.20 -6.18 6.34
CA ASP A 156 19.33 -6.95 5.84
C ASP A 156 19.43 -6.97 4.31
N ALA A 157 18.37 -6.70 3.60
CA ALA A 157 18.37 -6.64 2.14
C ALA A 157 19.26 -5.52 1.61
N ALA A 158 19.44 -4.43 2.37
CA ALA A 158 20.31 -3.32 2.02
C ALA A 158 21.78 -3.61 2.35
N ASP A 159 22.03 -4.37 3.40
CA ASP A 159 23.38 -4.64 3.91
C ASP A 159 24.22 -5.47 2.94
N ASP A 160 23.59 -6.18 2.00
CA ASP A 160 24.25 -7.00 1.00
C ASP A 160 24.66 -6.23 -0.26
N THR A 161 24.42 -4.94 -0.28
CA THR A 161 24.83 -4.09 -1.41
C THR A 161 26.12 -3.36 -1.12
#